data_d124941b21799934aff9f463ee7746f4
#
_entry.id   d124941b21799934aff9f463ee7746f4
#
_cell.length_a   1.000
_cell.length_b   1.000
_cell.length_c   1.000
_cell.angle_alpha   90.00
_cell.angle_beta   90.00
_cell.angle_gamma   90.00
#
_symmetry.space_group_name_H-M   'P 1'
#
loop_
_entity.id
_entity.type
_entity.pdbx_description
1 polymer ?
#
loop_
_entity_poly.entity_id
_entity_poly.type
_entity_poly.pdbx_seq_one_letter_code
_entity_poly.pdbx_strand_id
1 'polypeptide(L)'
;MKEKIYWLIKKVPLIMRIYIKKYNRFPRKTNAVNMSGIKIRHNQVILNGKNHVFCGMDCSIQNNKFVIDGNENRVEIRDNVEINGSDQQTIFMQGNNNHIIIESGCRISNTSFFIVGSNNKITISKNVSTMATEFHIERDNNTIFIGENTSMHGRGTKTVHFALDEGTNVVVGEDCMFSNDIQIRSSDSHSILDFGGGKRLNQADDIVIGKHCWLGLRCMLLKGTEIPDYTVVAGGAICTKKYTESNTIIAGVPAKVVKRDINWDRERFSVNVK
;
A
#
# COMPACT_ATOMS: atom_id res chain seq x y z
N MET A 1 -4.34 -27.74 -8.49
CA MET A 1 -4.74 -26.39 -7.99
C MET A 1 -6.25 -26.21 -7.91
N LYS A 2 -7.04 -26.63 -8.90
CA LYS A 2 -8.52 -26.57 -8.87
C LYS A 2 -9.16 -27.39 -7.74
N GLU A 3 -8.62 -28.53 -7.37
CA GLU A 3 -9.17 -29.39 -6.30
C GLU A 3 -8.97 -28.81 -4.89
N LYS A 4 -7.86 -28.12 -4.61
CA LYS A 4 -7.66 -27.44 -3.32
C LYS A 4 -8.65 -26.29 -3.09
N ILE A 5 -9.03 -25.56 -4.13
CA ILE A 5 -10.02 -24.47 -4.06
C ILE A 5 -11.41 -25.05 -3.81
N TYR A 6 -11.77 -26.16 -4.42
CA TYR A 6 -13.06 -26.85 -4.20
C TYR A 6 -13.20 -27.42 -2.77
N TRP A 7 -12.10 -27.86 -2.19
CA TRP A 7 -12.08 -28.39 -0.82
C TRP A 7 -12.25 -27.30 0.25
N LEU A 8 -11.69 -26.11 0.04
CA LEU A 8 -11.87 -24.94 0.92
C LEU A 8 -13.32 -24.43 0.92
N ILE A 9 -14.00 -24.46 -0.22
CA ILE A 9 -15.41 -24.03 -0.34
C ILE A 9 -16.35 -24.92 0.49
N LYS A 10 -16.00 -26.19 0.69
CA LYS A 10 -16.83 -27.15 1.49
C LYS A 10 -16.72 -26.92 3.00
N LYS A 11 -15.69 -26.24 3.50
CA LYS A 11 -15.47 -26.04 4.95
C LYS A 11 -16.20 -24.84 5.56
N VAL A 12 -16.76 -23.94 4.76
CA VAL A 12 -17.53 -22.81 5.29
C VAL A 12 -18.95 -23.33 5.65
N PRO A 13 -19.39 -23.24 6.93
CA PRO A 13 -20.71 -23.66 7.32
C PRO A 13 -21.81 -22.97 6.50
N LEU A 14 -22.88 -23.67 6.17
CA LEU A 14 -23.98 -23.16 5.35
C LEU A 14 -24.58 -21.87 5.93
N ILE A 15 -24.67 -21.78 7.24
CA ILE A 15 -25.15 -20.59 7.97
C ILE A 15 -24.27 -19.37 7.69
N MET A 16 -22.96 -19.57 7.65
CA MET A 16 -22.00 -18.50 7.38
C MET A 16 -22.06 -18.02 5.92
N ARG A 17 -22.32 -18.91 4.96
CA ARG A 17 -22.56 -18.56 3.55
C ARG A 17 -23.82 -17.73 3.36
N ILE A 18 -24.90 -18.05 4.10
CA ILE A 18 -26.16 -17.29 4.08
C ILE A 18 -25.95 -15.90 4.70
N TYR A 19 -25.23 -15.84 5.82
CA TYR A 19 -24.91 -14.59 6.49
C TYR A 19 -24.06 -13.66 5.60
N ILE A 20 -23.01 -14.18 4.98
CA ILE A 20 -22.16 -13.41 4.04
C ILE A 20 -23.00 -12.84 2.90
N LYS A 21 -23.88 -13.63 2.29
CA LYS A 21 -24.78 -13.17 1.20
C LYS A 21 -25.79 -12.12 1.64
N LYS A 22 -26.24 -12.16 2.88
CA LYS A 22 -27.26 -11.22 3.40
C LYS A 22 -26.70 -9.80 3.58
N TYR A 23 -25.44 -9.66 3.98
CA TYR A 23 -24.83 -8.38 4.35
C TYR A 23 -23.83 -7.84 3.33
N ASN A 24 -23.59 -8.56 2.24
CA ASN A 24 -22.63 -8.16 1.22
C ASN A 24 -23.26 -8.25 -0.17
N ARG A 25 -22.82 -7.36 -1.08
CA ARG A 25 -23.23 -7.36 -2.48
C ARG A 25 -22.09 -7.86 -3.35
N PHE A 26 -22.20 -9.10 -3.83
CA PHE A 26 -21.24 -9.72 -4.72
C PHE A 26 -21.81 -9.95 -6.12
N PRO A 27 -20.98 -9.95 -7.17
CA PRO A 27 -21.41 -10.22 -8.53
C PRO A 27 -22.02 -11.63 -8.65
N ARG A 28 -23.08 -11.75 -9.46
CA ARG A 28 -23.88 -12.99 -9.55
C ARG A 28 -23.30 -14.10 -10.43
N LYS A 29 -22.37 -13.81 -11.35
CA LYS A 29 -21.82 -14.77 -12.31
C LYS A 29 -20.37 -14.48 -12.68
N THR A 30 -19.60 -15.54 -12.94
CA THR A 30 -18.30 -15.62 -13.64
C THR A 30 -17.03 -15.23 -12.94
N ASN A 31 -17.04 -14.50 -11.85
CA ASN A 31 -15.82 -14.09 -11.17
C ASN A 31 -15.59 -14.91 -9.90
N ALA A 32 -14.35 -15.29 -9.66
CA ALA A 32 -14.01 -16.03 -8.45
C ALA A 32 -13.89 -15.06 -7.27
N VAL A 33 -15.01 -14.77 -6.61
CA VAL A 33 -15.01 -14.11 -5.31
C VAL A 33 -15.09 -15.19 -4.25
N ASN A 34 -13.99 -15.43 -3.55
CA ASN A 34 -13.92 -16.35 -2.43
C ASN A 34 -13.52 -15.57 -1.18
N MET A 35 -14.49 -15.27 -0.33
CA MET A 35 -14.28 -14.61 0.95
C MET A 35 -14.77 -15.52 2.07
N SER A 36 -13.85 -16.15 2.78
CA SER A 36 -14.08 -17.07 3.89
C SER A 36 -13.58 -16.50 5.22
N GLY A 37 -13.99 -15.31 5.59
CA GLY A 37 -13.57 -14.65 6.83
C GLY A 37 -14.57 -14.80 7.98
N ILE A 38 -14.13 -14.48 9.19
CA ILE A 38 -14.95 -14.50 10.41
C ILE A 38 -15.97 -13.37 10.42
N LYS A 39 -15.57 -12.17 9.96
CA LYS A 39 -16.43 -10.97 9.94
C LYS A 39 -16.41 -10.30 8.57
N ILE A 40 -17.26 -10.74 7.66
CA ILE A 40 -17.40 -10.13 6.34
C ILE A 40 -18.76 -9.43 6.27
N ARG A 41 -18.76 -8.10 6.41
CA ARG A 41 -19.98 -7.29 6.52
C ARG A 41 -19.89 -6.01 5.70
N HIS A 42 -21.04 -5.59 5.15
CA HIS A 42 -21.22 -4.31 4.47
C HIS A 42 -20.18 -4.07 3.36
N ASN A 43 -19.81 -5.13 2.65
CA ASN A 43 -18.90 -5.00 1.52
C ASN A 43 -19.66 -5.04 0.20
N GLN A 44 -19.21 -4.23 -0.75
CA GLN A 44 -19.68 -4.26 -2.13
C GLN A 44 -18.50 -4.62 -3.04
N VAL A 45 -18.67 -5.64 -3.86
CA VAL A 45 -17.67 -6.05 -4.86
C VAL A 45 -18.31 -6.00 -6.24
N ILE A 46 -17.78 -5.14 -7.10
CA ILE A 46 -18.20 -4.93 -8.48
C ILE A 46 -17.04 -5.37 -9.35
N LEU A 47 -17.25 -6.40 -10.16
CA LEU A 47 -16.25 -6.93 -11.08
C LEU A 47 -16.79 -6.90 -12.50
N ASN A 48 -16.12 -6.17 -13.38
CA ASN A 48 -16.36 -6.18 -14.81
C ASN A 48 -15.18 -6.90 -15.49
N GLY A 49 -15.47 -7.89 -16.35
CA GLY A 49 -14.46 -8.75 -16.96
C GLY A 49 -14.08 -9.96 -16.09
N LYS A 50 -12.93 -10.58 -16.37
CA LYS A 50 -12.45 -11.80 -15.69
C LYS A 50 -11.49 -11.45 -14.58
N ASN A 51 -11.98 -11.30 -13.36
CA ASN A 51 -11.20 -10.86 -12.21
C ASN A 51 -11.35 -11.82 -11.03
N HIS A 52 -10.39 -11.80 -10.11
CA HIS A 52 -10.33 -12.69 -8.97
C HIS A 52 -10.14 -11.91 -7.66
N VAL A 53 -10.99 -12.19 -6.68
CA VAL A 53 -10.85 -11.69 -5.30
C VAL A 53 -10.83 -12.90 -4.37
N PHE A 54 -9.75 -13.07 -3.66
CA PHE A 54 -9.56 -14.16 -2.70
C PHE A 54 -9.31 -13.58 -1.30
N CYS A 55 -9.94 -14.20 -0.30
CA CYS A 55 -9.70 -13.91 1.11
C CYS A 55 -9.44 -15.22 1.84
N GLY A 56 -8.37 -15.25 2.61
CA GLY A 56 -7.97 -16.37 3.46
C GLY A 56 -8.86 -16.57 4.67
N MET A 57 -8.38 -17.42 5.58
CA MET A 57 -9.08 -17.76 6.82
C MET A 57 -8.94 -16.64 7.86
N ASP A 58 -9.86 -16.60 8.80
CA ASP A 58 -9.83 -15.71 9.98
C ASP A 58 -9.72 -14.21 9.66
N CYS A 59 -10.17 -13.80 8.48
CA CYS A 59 -10.18 -12.41 8.05
C CYS A 59 -11.40 -11.65 8.56
N SER A 60 -11.22 -10.35 8.84
CA SER A 60 -12.29 -9.40 9.16
C SER A 60 -12.31 -8.30 8.09
N ILE A 61 -13.30 -8.32 7.17
CA ILE A 61 -13.39 -7.37 6.07
C ILE A 61 -14.75 -6.67 6.16
N GLN A 62 -14.73 -5.37 6.46
CA GLN A 62 -15.93 -4.61 6.75
C GLN A 62 -15.93 -3.24 6.07
N ASN A 63 -17.13 -2.79 5.63
CA ASN A 63 -17.37 -1.45 5.10
C ASN A 63 -16.48 -1.10 3.89
N ASN A 64 -16.31 -2.05 2.97
CA ASN A 64 -15.43 -1.87 1.82
C ASN A 64 -16.19 -1.84 0.50
N LYS A 65 -15.67 -1.09 -0.45
CA LYS A 65 -16.13 -1.11 -1.83
C LYS A 65 -14.96 -1.43 -2.75
N PHE A 66 -15.05 -2.55 -3.45
CA PHE A 66 -14.10 -2.99 -4.47
C PHE A 66 -14.74 -2.82 -5.83
N VAL A 67 -14.13 -2.04 -6.70
CA VAL A 67 -14.53 -1.85 -8.09
C VAL A 67 -13.36 -2.23 -8.97
N ILE A 68 -13.49 -3.33 -9.73
CA ILE A 68 -12.44 -3.87 -10.56
C ILE A 68 -12.97 -4.03 -11.98
N ASP A 69 -12.38 -3.26 -12.90
CA ASP A 69 -12.75 -3.21 -14.32
C ASP A 69 -11.55 -3.62 -15.18
N GLY A 70 -11.77 -4.56 -16.09
CA GLY A 70 -10.75 -5.15 -16.94
C GLY A 70 -10.63 -6.66 -16.77
N ASN A 71 -9.50 -7.23 -17.14
CA ASN A 71 -9.30 -8.68 -17.12
C ASN A 71 -8.04 -9.07 -16.36
N GLU A 72 -8.05 -10.28 -15.82
CA GLU A 72 -6.93 -10.93 -15.11
C GLU A 72 -6.42 -10.14 -13.89
N ASN A 73 -7.23 -9.21 -13.38
CA ASN A 73 -6.90 -8.52 -12.13
C ASN A 73 -7.12 -9.44 -10.93
N ARG A 74 -6.25 -9.33 -9.93
CA ARG A 74 -6.27 -10.18 -8.74
C ARG A 74 -6.13 -9.37 -7.46
N VAL A 75 -6.96 -9.70 -6.48
CA VAL A 75 -6.82 -9.24 -5.09
C VAL A 75 -6.70 -10.46 -4.20
N GLU A 76 -5.56 -10.63 -3.57
CA GLU A 76 -5.26 -11.73 -2.68
C GLU A 76 -5.08 -11.22 -1.26
N ILE A 77 -6.01 -11.55 -0.38
CA ILE A 77 -5.98 -11.24 1.04
C ILE A 77 -5.67 -12.55 1.76
N ARG A 78 -4.55 -12.61 2.45
CA ARG A 78 -4.10 -13.81 3.17
C ARG A 78 -4.84 -13.97 4.50
N ASP A 79 -4.41 -14.94 5.32
CA ASP A 79 -5.07 -15.27 6.58
C ASP A 79 -4.88 -14.20 7.66
N ASN A 80 -5.82 -14.09 8.60
CA ASN A 80 -5.76 -13.17 9.74
C ASN A 80 -5.62 -11.68 9.37
N VAL A 81 -6.20 -11.25 8.26
CA VAL A 81 -6.16 -9.86 7.82
C VAL A 81 -7.42 -9.12 8.26
N GLU A 82 -7.24 -7.91 8.77
CA GLU A 82 -8.33 -7.00 9.09
C GLU A 82 -8.36 -5.85 8.09
N ILE A 83 -9.49 -5.67 7.38
CA ILE A 83 -9.71 -4.52 6.50
C ILE A 83 -11.00 -3.83 6.93
N ASN A 84 -10.90 -2.58 7.35
CA ASN A 84 -12.03 -1.76 7.72
C ASN A 84 -12.04 -0.48 6.87
N GLY A 85 -12.91 -0.45 5.91
CA GLY A 85 -13.14 0.73 5.07
C GLY A 85 -14.00 1.78 5.78
N SER A 86 -14.19 2.92 5.13
CA SER A 86 -15.03 4.03 5.60
C SER A 86 -16.25 4.25 4.71
N ASP A 87 -16.83 3.18 4.16
CA ASP A 87 -17.86 3.22 3.12
C ASP A 87 -17.42 3.94 1.81
N GLN A 88 -16.15 4.35 1.74
CA GLN A 88 -15.52 4.86 0.54
C GLN A 88 -14.92 3.71 -0.28
N GLN A 89 -14.52 4.02 -1.50
CA GLN A 89 -13.92 3.05 -2.40
C GLN A 89 -12.55 2.60 -1.90
N THR A 90 -12.49 1.40 -1.33
CA THR A 90 -11.26 0.82 -0.77
C THR A 90 -10.32 0.33 -1.88
N ILE A 91 -10.87 -0.32 -2.91
CA ILE A 91 -10.12 -0.76 -4.08
C ILE A 91 -10.81 -0.26 -5.33
N PHE A 92 -10.08 0.51 -6.12
CA PHE A 92 -10.41 0.84 -7.49
C PHE A 92 -9.31 0.35 -8.42
N MET A 93 -9.68 -0.42 -9.41
CA MET A 93 -8.73 -0.99 -10.35
C MET A 93 -9.34 -0.95 -11.75
N GLN A 94 -8.71 -0.23 -12.64
CA GLN A 94 -9.11 -0.13 -14.05
C GLN A 94 -7.91 -0.48 -14.94
N GLY A 95 -8.05 -1.52 -15.75
CA GLY A 95 -6.99 -2.07 -16.61
C GLY A 95 -6.86 -3.56 -16.45
N ASN A 96 -5.76 -4.14 -16.90
CA ASN A 96 -5.60 -5.58 -16.97
C ASN A 96 -4.37 -6.04 -16.18
N ASN A 97 -4.43 -7.29 -15.68
CA ASN A 97 -3.30 -7.98 -15.05
C ASN A 97 -2.70 -7.21 -13.87
N ASN A 98 -3.51 -6.46 -13.13
CA ASN A 98 -3.07 -5.81 -11.90
C ASN A 98 -3.21 -6.76 -10.71
N HIS A 99 -2.31 -6.64 -9.74
CA HIS A 99 -2.27 -7.56 -8.61
C HIS A 99 -2.06 -6.83 -7.27
N ILE A 100 -3.00 -6.98 -6.35
CA ILE A 100 -2.87 -6.54 -4.95
C ILE A 100 -2.74 -7.78 -4.08
N ILE A 101 -1.68 -7.84 -3.29
CA ILE A 101 -1.42 -8.89 -2.30
C ILE A 101 -1.35 -8.24 -0.92
N ILE A 102 -2.17 -8.72 0.01
CA ILE A 102 -2.14 -8.33 1.42
C ILE A 102 -1.83 -9.59 2.22
N GLU A 103 -0.62 -9.65 2.76
CA GLU A 103 -0.13 -10.79 3.50
C GLU A 103 -0.72 -10.89 4.91
N SER A 104 -0.49 -12.02 5.57
CA SER A 104 -1.12 -12.38 6.83
C SER A 104 -0.83 -11.40 7.97
N GLY A 105 -1.80 -11.20 8.85
CA GLY A 105 -1.67 -10.37 10.05
C GLY A 105 -1.77 -8.87 9.82
N CYS A 106 -2.04 -8.43 8.59
CA CYS A 106 -2.17 -6.99 8.26
C CYS A 106 -3.44 -6.39 8.86
N ARG A 107 -3.34 -5.10 9.23
CA ARG A 107 -4.46 -4.25 9.67
C ARG A 107 -4.57 -3.03 8.77
N ILE A 108 -5.60 -2.98 7.98
CA ILE A 108 -5.81 -1.97 6.94
C ILE A 108 -7.08 -1.17 7.28
N SER A 109 -6.93 0.09 7.67
CA SER A 109 -8.06 0.96 8.03
C SER A 109 -8.09 2.22 7.18
N ASN A 110 -9.27 2.60 6.66
CA ASN A 110 -9.46 3.80 5.83
C ASN A 110 -8.39 3.97 4.73
N THR A 111 -7.92 2.87 4.21
CA THR A 111 -6.85 2.84 3.21
C THR A 111 -7.43 2.56 1.84
N SER A 112 -6.97 3.28 0.83
CA SER A 112 -7.41 3.12 -0.55
C SER A 112 -6.30 2.65 -1.46
N PHE A 113 -6.67 1.79 -2.40
CA PHE A 113 -5.83 1.31 -3.50
C PHE A 113 -6.47 1.77 -4.80
N PHE A 114 -5.85 2.72 -5.47
CA PHE A 114 -6.31 3.27 -6.73
C PHE A 114 -5.31 2.91 -7.83
N ILE A 115 -5.75 2.16 -8.82
CA ILE A 115 -4.91 1.69 -9.94
C ILE A 115 -5.63 1.97 -11.25
N VAL A 116 -5.02 2.79 -12.10
CA VAL A 116 -5.43 3.01 -13.49
C VAL A 116 -4.27 2.68 -14.41
N GLY A 117 -4.37 1.55 -15.11
CA GLY A 117 -3.31 1.00 -15.95
C GLY A 117 -3.24 -0.52 -15.82
N SER A 118 -2.22 -1.12 -16.41
CA SER A 118 -2.06 -2.57 -16.51
C SER A 118 -0.72 -3.04 -15.96
N ASN A 119 -0.65 -4.31 -15.57
CA ASN A 119 0.57 -4.95 -15.05
C ASN A 119 1.12 -4.29 -13.77
N ASN A 120 0.30 -3.61 -12.99
CA ASN A 120 0.73 -2.99 -11.75
C ASN A 120 0.62 -3.98 -10.58
N LYS A 121 1.52 -3.83 -9.60
CA LYS A 121 1.55 -4.71 -8.45
C LYS A 121 1.72 -3.94 -7.15
N ILE A 122 0.87 -4.25 -6.16
CA ILE A 122 1.02 -3.77 -4.78
C ILE A 122 1.15 -4.99 -3.86
N THR A 123 2.21 -5.05 -3.08
CA THR A 123 2.43 -6.08 -2.07
C THR A 123 2.56 -5.44 -0.71
N ILE A 124 1.65 -5.77 0.19
CA ILE A 124 1.70 -5.41 1.61
C ILE A 124 2.13 -6.66 2.37
N SER A 125 3.34 -6.66 2.93
CA SER A 125 3.92 -7.81 3.62
C SER A 125 3.27 -8.04 4.99
N LYS A 126 3.70 -9.08 5.69
CA LYS A 126 3.09 -9.53 6.95
C LYS A 126 3.09 -8.44 8.03
N ASN A 127 2.04 -8.45 8.84
CA ASN A 127 1.90 -7.59 10.02
C ASN A 127 1.98 -6.09 9.74
N VAL A 128 1.82 -5.66 8.49
CA VAL A 128 1.77 -4.23 8.16
C VAL A 128 0.46 -3.64 8.67
N SER A 129 0.56 -2.45 9.26
CA SER A 129 -0.59 -1.71 9.75
C SER A 129 -0.71 -0.35 9.09
N THR A 130 -1.84 -0.09 8.42
CA THR A 130 -2.08 1.19 7.75
C THR A 130 -3.36 1.85 8.25
N MET A 131 -3.33 3.17 8.34
CA MET A 131 -4.51 3.99 8.61
C MET A 131 -4.50 5.23 7.73
N ALA A 132 -5.59 5.45 6.99
CA ALA A 132 -5.76 6.60 6.10
C ALA A 132 -4.61 6.74 5.07
N THR A 133 -4.14 5.63 4.52
CA THR A 133 -3.09 5.57 3.50
C THR A 133 -3.72 5.47 2.11
N GLU A 134 -3.15 6.13 1.13
CA GLU A 134 -3.53 5.99 -0.28
C GLU A 134 -2.37 5.45 -1.10
N PHE A 135 -2.62 4.34 -1.79
CA PHE A 135 -1.75 3.80 -2.83
C PHE A 135 -2.34 4.15 -4.18
N HIS A 136 -1.76 5.15 -4.85
CA HIS A 136 -2.23 5.68 -6.13
C HIS A 136 -1.23 5.34 -7.22
N ILE A 137 -1.68 4.60 -8.22
CA ILE A 137 -0.90 4.18 -9.37
C ILE A 137 -1.62 4.62 -10.65
N GLU A 138 -0.90 5.32 -11.52
CA GLU A 138 -1.31 5.64 -12.88
C GLU A 138 -0.38 4.98 -13.89
N ARG A 139 -0.92 4.65 -15.07
CA ARG A 139 -0.23 3.92 -16.16
C ARG A 139 0.22 2.51 -15.76
N ASP A 140 1.13 1.95 -16.53
CA ASP A 140 1.46 0.53 -16.53
C ASP A 140 2.78 0.22 -15.82
N ASN A 141 2.93 -1.05 -15.39
CA ASN A 141 4.18 -1.65 -14.92
C ASN A 141 4.76 -1.03 -13.64
N ASN A 142 3.96 -0.40 -12.79
CA ASN A 142 4.43 0.14 -11.52
C ASN A 142 4.34 -0.91 -10.40
N THR A 143 5.24 -0.81 -9.42
CA THR A 143 5.28 -1.72 -8.28
C THR A 143 5.40 -0.97 -6.96
N ILE A 144 4.58 -1.36 -5.97
CA ILE A 144 4.74 -0.95 -4.57
C ILE A 144 4.99 -2.19 -3.73
N PHE A 145 6.04 -2.16 -2.93
CA PHE A 145 6.34 -3.16 -1.93
C PHE A 145 6.48 -2.51 -0.55
N ILE A 146 5.71 -3.00 0.42
CA ILE A 146 5.78 -2.57 1.82
C ILE A 146 6.27 -3.74 2.67
N GLY A 147 7.42 -3.59 3.29
CA GLY A 147 8.07 -4.60 4.13
C GLY A 147 7.33 -4.89 5.42
N GLU A 148 7.63 -6.04 6.00
CA GLU A 148 6.98 -6.59 7.20
C GLU A 148 7.05 -5.64 8.40
N ASN A 149 6.05 -5.70 9.29
CA ASN A 149 5.98 -4.92 10.53
C ASN A 149 5.99 -3.39 10.37
N THR A 150 5.85 -2.89 9.14
CA THR A 150 5.78 -1.45 8.86
C THR A 150 4.44 -0.88 9.30
N SER A 151 4.47 0.31 9.91
CA SER A 151 3.27 1.02 10.37
C SER A 151 3.14 2.40 9.74
N MET A 152 1.95 2.71 9.25
CA MET A 152 1.56 3.98 8.63
C MET A 152 0.28 4.47 9.31
N HIS A 153 0.44 5.13 10.47
CA HIS A 153 -0.69 5.57 11.27
C HIS A 153 -0.78 7.08 11.29
N GLY A 154 -1.77 7.59 10.61
CA GLY A 154 -2.08 9.00 10.61
C GLY A 154 -3.46 9.32 11.17
N ARG A 155 -3.72 10.62 11.39
CA ARG A 155 -5.03 11.16 11.69
C ARG A 155 -5.50 11.99 10.51
N GLY A 156 -6.74 11.79 10.08
CA GLY A 156 -7.32 12.48 8.93
C GLY A 156 -7.73 11.52 7.82
N THR A 157 -8.01 12.05 6.64
CA THR A 157 -8.57 11.29 5.51
C THR A 157 -7.50 10.66 4.61
N LYS A 158 -6.31 11.28 4.51
CA LYS A 158 -5.19 10.79 3.71
C LYS A 158 -3.89 11.24 4.37
N THR A 159 -3.22 10.35 5.05
CA THR A 159 -2.05 10.69 5.86
C THR A 159 -0.74 10.21 5.28
N VAL A 160 -0.75 9.16 4.50
CA VAL A 160 0.39 8.73 3.68
C VAL A 160 -0.11 8.53 2.27
N HIS A 161 0.52 9.20 1.32
CA HIS A 161 0.17 9.13 -0.09
C HIS A 161 1.34 8.64 -0.93
N PHE A 162 1.16 7.49 -1.54
CA PHE A 162 2.04 6.94 -2.57
C PHE A 162 1.46 7.31 -3.92
N ALA A 163 2.22 8.00 -4.76
CA ALA A 163 1.83 8.34 -6.12
C ALA A 163 2.91 7.87 -7.10
N LEU A 164 2.58 6.81 -7.85
CA LEU A 164 3.46 6.19 -8.81
C LEU A 164 2.93 6.33 -10.22
N ASP A 165 3.84 6.49 -11.15
CA ASP A 165 3.56 6.58 -12.57
C ASP A 165 4.78 6.09 -13.38
N GLU A 166 4.58 5.83 -14.67
CA GLU A 166 5.64 5.63 -15.66
C GLU A 166 6.51 4.38 -15.43
N GLY A 167 5.94 3.32 -14.88
CA GLY A 167 6.63 2.04 -14.70
C GLY A 167 7.66 2.02 -13.58
N THR A 168 7.47 2.85 -12.56
CA THR A 168 8.41 2.98 -11.43
C THR A 168 8.09 2.03 -10.29
N ASN A 169 9.09 1.87 -9.41
CA ASN A 169 9.02 1.04 -8.22
C ASN A 169 9.18 1.89 -6.95
N VAL A 170 8.34 1.61 -5.96
CA VAL A 170 8.55 2.11 -4.60
C VAL A 170 8.70 0.92 -3.67
N VAL A 171 9.86 0.84 -3.02
CA VAL A 171 10.20 -0.22 -2.07
C VAL A 171 10.36 0.38 -0.68
N VAL A 172 9.62 -0.15 0.28
CA VAL A 172 9.76 0.16 1.70
C VAL A 172 10.24 -1.09 2.41
N GLY A 173 11.35 -0.99 3.12
CA GLY A 173 11.90 -2.08 3.94
C GLY A 173 11.01 -2.43 5.13
N GLU A 174 11.45 -3.42 5.86
CA GLU A 174 10.76 -3.91 7.06
C GLU A 174 10.87 -2.93 8.23
N ASP A 175 9.94 -3.05 9.18
CA ASP A 175 9.93 -2.33 10.48
C ASP A 175 10.00 -0.79 10.37
N CYS A 176 9.48 -0.20 9.31
CA CYS A 176 9.42 1.23 9.14
C CYS A 176 8.23 1.85 9.88
N MET A 177 8.38 3.11 10.31
CA MET A 177 7.32 3.89 10.95
C MET A 177 7.09 5.20 10.21
N PHE A 178 5.85 5.41 9.78
CA PHE A 178 5.43 6.61 9.06
C PHE A 178 4.51 7.46 9.94
N SER A 179 4.80 8.75 10.00
CA SER A 179 3.95 9.75 10.64
C SER A 179 2.85 10.23 9.67
N ASN A 180 2.34 11.43 9.85
CA ASN A 180 1.22 12.00 9.09
C ASN A 180 1.68 12.87 7.92
N ASP A 181 0.80 13.05 6.93
CA ASP A 181 0.95 13.98 5.80
C ASP A 181 2.22 13.72 4.96
N ILE A 182 2.57 12.45 4.78
CA ILE A 182 3.76 12.05 4.03
C ILE A 182 3.42 11.87 2.56
N GLN A 183 4.26 12.41 1.68
CA GLN A 183 4.14 12.26 0.23
C GLN A 183 5.33 11.45 -0.32
N ILE A 184 5.03 10.41 -1.09
CA ILE A 184 6.01 9.59 -1.80
C ILE A 184 5.63 9.61 -3.27
N ARG A 185 6.44 10.29 -4.10
CA ARG A 185 6.11 10.56 -5.50
C ARG A 185 7.25 10.17 -6.41
N SER A 186 7.04 9.14 -7.21
CA SER A 186 8.05 8.62 -8.16
C SER A 186 8.07 9.36 -9.50
N SER A 187 7.07 10.21 -9.77
CA SER A 187 6.94 10.96 -11.02
C SER A 187 6.40 12.37 -10.74
N ASP A 188 6.69 13.29 -11.66
CA ASP A 188 6.08 14.62 -11.72
C ASP A 188 4.76 14.62 -12.49
N SER A 189 4.35 13.51 -13.07
CA SER A 189 3.15 13.29 -13.91
C SER A 189 3.17 14.09 -15.24
N HIS A 190 3.74 15.29 -15.28
CA HIS A 190 3.82 16.15 -16.44
C HIS A 190 5.26 16.32 -16.91
N SER A 191 5.44 16.44 -18.24
CA SER A 191 6.77 16.59 -18.84
C SER A 191 7.31 18.00 -18.70
N ILE A 192 8.54 18.14 -18.24
CA ILE A 192 9.36 19.33 -18.34
C ILE A 192 10.29 19.12 -19.54
N LEU A 193 10.23 20.03 -20.50
CA LEU A 193 10.99 19.93 -21.75
C LEU A 193 12.13 20.95 -21.75
N ASP A 194 13.22 20.64 -22.44
CA ASP A 194 14.25 21.63 -22.71
C ASP A 194 13.72 22.76 -23.62
N PHE A 195 14.30 23.94 -23.51
CA PHE A 195 13.84 25.10 -24.25
C PHE A 195 14.03 24.96 -25.77
N GLY A 196 14.99 24.14 -26.19
CA GLY A 196 15.43 24.11 -27.61
C GLY A 196 14.88 23.00 -28.47
N GLY A 197 14.25 21.94 -27.91
CA GLY A 197 13.96 20.80 -28.78
C GLY A 197 12.96 19.76 -28.28
N GLY A 198 12.42 19.98 -27.15
CA GLY A 198 11.39 19.09 -26.62
C GLY A 198 11.95 17.80 -26.03
N LYS A 199 13.23 17.71 -25.68
CA LYS A 199 13.78 16.63 -24.89
C LYS A 199 13.21 16.72 -23.47
N ARG A 200 12.60 15.65 -22.99
CA ARG A 200 12.10 15.58 -21.64
C ARG A 200 13.24 15.50 -20.63
N LEU A 201 13.19 16.36 -19.59
CA LEU A 201 14.22 16.51 -18.57
C LEU A 201 13.89 15.77 -17.28
N ASN A 202 12.63 15.46 -17.01
CA ASN A 202 12.14 14.99 -15.72
C ASN A 202 11.52 13.58 -15.78
N GLN A 203 12.26 12.60 -16.26
CA GLN A 203 11.81 11.20 -16.20
C GLN A 203 11.45 10.82 -14.76
N ALA A 204 10.50 9.89 -14.64
CA ALA A 204 10.20 9.23 -13.37
C ALA A 204 11.40 8.39 -12.91
N ASP A 205 11.50 8.13 -11.60
CA ASP A 205 12.57 7.32 -11.05
C ASP A 205 12.10 6.63 -9.77
N ASP A 206 12.68 5.49 -9.46
CA ASP A 206 12.32 4.64 -8.33
C ASP A 206 12.58 5.33 -6.98
N ILE A 207 11.87 4.88 -5.94
CA ILE A 207 12.10 5.32 -4.56
C ILE A 207 12.35 4.08 -3.70
N VAL A 208 13.44 4.11 -2.93
CA VAL A 208 13.81 3.05 -2.01
C VAL A 208 13.92 3.60 -0.59
N ILE A 209 13.24 2.95 0.34
CA ILE A 209 13.33 3.22 1.78
C ILE A 209 13.84 1.94 2.42
N GLY A 210 14.99 2.01 3.08
CA GLY A 210 15.61 0.91 3.79
C GLY A 210 14.76 0.42 4.97
N LYS A 211 15.27 -0.55 5.69
CA LYS A 211 14.60 -1.10 6.87
C LYS A 211 14.78 -0.19 8.09
N HIS A 212 13.87 -0.33 9.04
CA HIS A 212 13.89 0.39 10.31
C HIS A 212 14.04 1.90 10.11
N CYS A 213 13.29 2.48 9.18
CA CYS A 213 13.30 3.92 8.92
C CYS A 213 12.09 4.59 9.58
N TRP A 214 12.31 5.77 10.16
CA TRP A 214 11.24 6.60 10.68
C TRP A 214 11.06 7.84 9.80
N LEU A 215 9.89 7.93 9.17
CA LEU A 215 9.49 9.08 8.37
C LEU A 215 8.64 10.03 9.22
N GLY A 216 9.18 11.23 9.47
CA GLY A 216 8.57 12.26 10.28
C GLY A 216 7.39 12.96 9.58
N LEU A 217 6.65 13.73 10.36
CA LEU A 217 5.48 14.49 9.93
C LEU A 217 5.80 15.37 8.71
N ARG A 218 4.95 15.31 7.67
CA ARG A 218 5.03 16.15 6.45
C ARG A 218 6.33 16.04 5.68
N CYS A 219 7.08 14.97 5.81
CA CYS A 219 8.22 14.77 4.93
C CYS A 219 7.74 14.36 3.52
N MET A 220 8.59 14.65 2.53
CA MET A 220 8.31 14.34 1.14
C MET A 220 9.51 13.62 0.53
N LEU A 221 9.27 12.46 -0.09
CA LEU A 221 10.24 11.70 -0.84
C LEU A 221 9.88 11.79 -2.32
N LEU A 222 10.75 12.40 -3.11
CA LEU A 222 10.56 12.58 -4.54
C LEU A 222 11.37 11.54 -5.32
N LYS A 223 11.08 11.42 -6.59
CA LYS A 223 11.71 10.48 -7.52
C LYS A 223 13.22 10.41 -7.37
N GLY A 224 13.77 9.20 -7.48
CA GLY A 224 15.20 8.94 -7.30
C GLY A 224 15.71 9.01 -5.87
N THR A 225 14.81 9.11 -4.87
CA THR A 225 15.22 9.10 -3.45
C THR A 225 15.54 7.69 -2.99
N GLU A 226 16.71 7.52 -2.39
CA GLU A 226 17.07 6.31 -1.62
C GLU A 226 17.37 6.71 -0.18
N ILE A 227 16.66 6.11 0.78
CA ILE A 227 16.87 6.28 2.22
C ILE A 227 17.53 5.00 2.74
N PRO A 228 18.74 5.07 3.31
CA PRO A 228 19.42 3.90 3.89
C PRO A 228 18.71 3.37 5.14
N ASP A 229 19.07 2.15 5.52
CA ASP A 229 18.59 1.50 6.74
C ASP A 229 18.81 2.37 7.99
N TYR A 230 17.95 2.20 8.99
CA TYR A 230 18.06 2.85 10.31
C TYR A 230 18.12 4.37 10.27
N THR A 231 17.43 4.97 9.30
CA THR A 231 17.45 6.42 9.08
C THR A 231 16.16 7.07 9.58
N VAL A 232 16.31 8.23 10.20
CA VAL A 232 15.18 9.11 10.54
C VAL A 232 15.10 10.25 9.52
N VAL A 233 14.00 10.35 8.81
CA VAL A 233 13.67 11.51 7.98
C VAL A 233 12.87 12.47 8.84
N ALA A 234 13.44 13.61 9.19
CA ALA A 234 12.83 14.57 10.08
C ALA A 234 11.56 15.20 9.48
N GLY A 235 10.68 15.70 10.34
CA GLY A 235 9.44 16.35 9.91
C GLY A 235 9.71 17.53 8.96
N GLY A 236 8.91 17.65 7.90
CA GLY A 236 9.04 18.68 6.88
C GLY A 236 10.24 18.54 5.92
N ALA A 237 11.02 17.48 6.02
CA ALA A 237 12.15 17.25 5.13
C ALA A 237 11.69 16.91 3.70
N ILE A 238 12.37 17.45 2.68
CA ILE A 238 12.16 17.10 1.26
C ILE A 238 13.40 16.38 0.74
N CYS A 239 13.26 15.07 0.52
CA CYS A 239 14.29 14.19 -0.02
C CYS A 239 14.20 14.11 -1.53
N THR A 240 15.32 14.37 -2.22
CA THR A 240 15.38 14.48 -3.70
C THR A 240 16.57 13.74 -4.29
N LYS A 241 17.23 12.90 -3.52
CA LYS A 241 18.47 12.22 -3.96
C LYS A 241 18.68 10.91 -3.21
N LYS A 242 19.69 10.17 -3.61
CA LYS A 242 20.17 9.00 -2.89
C LYS A 242 21.02 9.43 -1.70
N TYR A 243 20.69 8.89 -0.53
CA TYR A 243 21.50 8.98 0.70
C TYR A 243 22.20 7.65 0.92
N THR A 244 23.44 7.67 1.40
CA THR A 244 24.29 6.47 1.48
C THR A 244 24.69 6.10 2.90
N GLU A 245 24.42 6.96 3.87
CA GLU A 245 24.84 6.78 5.25
C GLU A 245 23.65 6.29 6.11
N SER A 246 23.73 5.07 6.61
CA SER A 246 22.80 4.51 7.60
C SER A 246 22.96 5.16 8.99
N ASN A 247 22.02 4.90 9.90
CA ASN A 247 22.04 5.41 11.28
C ASN A 247 22.15 6.93 11.36
N THR A 248 21.38 7.63 10.50
CA THR A 248 21.44 9.10 10.40
C THR A 248 20.08 9.76 10.57
N ILE A 249 20.10 11.06 10.88
CA ILE A 249 18.94 11.94 10.72
C ILE A 249 19.14 12.78 9.47
N ILE A 250 18.14 12.75 8.60
CA ILE A 250 18.05 13.56 7.38
C ILE A 250 17.01 14.65 7.62
N ALA A 251 17.35 15.92 7.37
CA ALA A 251 16.45 17.05 7.62
C ALA A 251 16.65 18.19 6.61
N GLY A 252 15.65 19.04 6.47
CA GLY A 252 15.71 20.30 5.70
C GLY A 252 15.11 20.22 4.30
N VAL A 253 15.19 21.34 3.56
CA VAL A 253 14.70 21.54 2.18
C VAL A 253 15.75 22.24 1.37
N PRO A 254 16.46 21.55 0.45
CA PRO A 254 16.51 20.10 0.28
C PRO A 254 17.17 19.41 1.47
N ALA A 255 16.76 18.17 1.74
CA ALA A 255 17.20 17.42 2.92
C ALA A 255 18.69 17.02 2.84
N LYS A 256 19.36 17.07 4.01
CA LYS A 256 20.77 16.69 4.19
C LYS A 256 20.92 15.89 5.48
N VAL A 257 21.98 15.09 5.59
CA VAL A 257 22.34 14.44 6.86
C VAL A 257 22.73 15.52 7.86
N VAL A 258 22.04 15.55 9.01
CA VAL A 258 22.27 16.52 10.08
C VAL A 258 22.81 15.89 11.36
N LYS A 259 22.65 14.59 11.53
CA LYS A 259 23.18 13.82 12.67
C LYS A 259 23.53 12.40 12.24
N ARG A 260 24.56 11.84 12.84
CA ARG A 260 25.04 10.48 12.62
C ARG A 260 25.00 9.69 13.92
N ASP A 261 25.25 8.38 13.81
CA ASP A 261 25.37 7.46 14.93
C ASP A 261 24.11 7.48 15.83
N ILE A 262 22.93 7.44 15.19
CA ILE A 262 21.64 7.36 15.89
C ILE A 262 21.01 5.98 15.73
N ASN A 263 20.13 5.67 16.63
CA ASN A 263 19.07 4.70 16.47
C ASN A 263 17.75 5.32 16.95
N TRP A 264 16.62 4.72 16.63
CA TRP A 264 15.31 5.14 17.12
C TRP A 264 14.52 3.93 17.62
N ASP A 265 13.53 4.15 18.45
CA ASP A 265 12.67 3.12 19.00
C ASP A 265 11.19 3.52 18.83
N ARG A 266 10.31 2.54 18.67
CA ARG A 266 8.86 2.73 18.62
C ARG A 266 8.29 3.11 19.97
N GLU A 267 8.94 2.74 21.06
CA GLU A 267 8.52 3.12 22.41
C GLU A 267 8.66 4.64 22.61
N ARG A 268 7.61 5.25 23.16
CA ARG A 268 7.55 6.71 23.33
C ARG A 268 8.52 7.23 24.38
N PHE A 269 8.85 6.43 25.38
CA PHE A 269 9.77 6.76 26.46
C PHE A 269 10.46 5.50 26.94
N SER A 270 11.73 5.33 26.62
CA SER A 270 12.57 4.41 27.35
C SER A 270 13.07 5.12 28.61
N VAL A 271 12.56 4.74 29.78
CA VAL A 271 12.88 5.35 31.08
C VAL A 271 14.32 5.06 31.52
N ASN A 272 15.11 4.36 30.73
CA ASN A 272 16.43 3.83 31.09
C ASN A 272 17.59 4.27 30.20
N VAL A 273 17.57 5.49 29.68
CA VAL A 273 18.80 6.07 29.12
C VAL A 273 19.35 7.07 30.12
N LYS A 274 20.28 6.61 30.97
CA LYS A 274 21.22 7.47 31.69
C LYS A 274 22.34 7.88 30.76
#